data_5b7e8333c6c5d6cf36df94bec899f679
#
_entry.id   5b7e8333c6c5d6cf36df94bec899f679
#
_cell.length_a   1.000
_cell.length_b   1.000
_cell.length_c   1.000
_cell.angle_alpha   90.00
_cell.angle_beta   90.00
_cell.angle_gamma   90.00
#
_symmetry.space_group_name_H-M   'P 1'
#
loop_
_entity.id
_entity.type
_entity.pdbx_description
1 polymer ?
#
loop_
_entity_poly.entity_id
_entity_poly.type
_entity_poly.pdbx_seq_one_letter_code
_entity_poly.pdbx_strand_id
1 'polypeptide(L)'
;MTTLSMKTMFAALLAGSLAAGAAAPAFAKADGAGFDPARFQQHIEKRVDKALGGTTATADQKKQVTAILQAAFADMKGLRDKRVETRKALQDAMSAPTIDPAKIEAIRAEQMKTMDESSKRFTKALIDAGNVLNAEQRQAFFKAWNERHGRDHGPRKG
;
A
#
# COMPACT_ATOMS: atom_id res chain seq x y z
N MET A 1 34.06 37.98 26.14
CA MET A 1 32.68 37.46 26.05
C MET A 1 32.04 38.07 24.83
N THR A 2 32.17 37.45 23.69
CA THR A 2 31.67 37.94 22.38
C THR A 2 30.52 37.02 21.94
N THR A 3 29.31 37.56 22.07
CA THR A 3 28.10 36.92 21.59
C THR A 3 28.06 36.95 20.06
N LEU A 4 28.33 35.83 19.42
CA LEU A 4 28.25 35.69 17.98
C LEU A 4 26.77 35.58 17.57
N SER A 5 26.33 36.62 16.83
CA SER A 5 24.96 36.78 16.37
C SER A 5 24.59 35.72 15.36
N MET A 6 23.51 34.98 15.61
CA MET A 6 22.94 33.89 14.85
C MET A 6 22.24 34.32 13.54
N LYS A 7 22.52 35.54 13.05
CA LYS A 7 21.87 36.12 11.87
C LYS A 7 22.66 36.07 10.56
N THR A 8 23.87 35.52 10.54
CA THR A 8 24.75 35.53 9.36
C THR A 8 24.94 34.15 8.68
N MET A 9 24.16 33.15 9.02
CA MET A 9 24.31 31.79 8.44
C MET A 9 23.28 31.42 7.36
N PHE A 10 22.46 32.36 6.92
CA PHE A 10 21.40 32.05 5.88
C PHE A 10 21.63 32.71 4.52
N ALA A 11 22.81 33.28 4.27
CA ALA A 11 23.06 34.06 3.04
C ALA A 11 24.11 33.49 2.08
N ALA A 12 24.44 32.20 2.12
CA ALA A 12 25.53 31.66 1.30
C ALA A 12 25.20 30.30 0.64
N LEU A 13 23.98 30.14 0.06
CA LEU A 13 23.64 28.93 -0.71
C LEU A 13 22.71 29.21 -1.90
N LEU A 14 22.96 30.32 -2.63
CA LEU A 14 22.26 30.64 -3.86
C LEU A 14 23.21 31.30 -4.86
N ALA A 15 24.25 30.60 -5.30
CA ALA A 15 24.96 30.91 -6.52
C ALA A 15 25.79 29.70 -6.96
N GLY A 16 25.35 29.01 -7.99
CA GLY A 16 26.21 28.03 -8.63
C GLY A 16 25.50 26.97 -9.41
N SER A 17 25.34 27.23 -10.72
CA SER A 17 25.40 26.28 -11.81
C SER A 17 24.07 25.88 -12.47
N LEU A 18 23.66 26.71 -13.42
CA LEU A 18 23.02 26.27 -14.64
C LEU A 18 23.99 25.37 -15.42
N ALA A 19 23.82 24.07 -15.35
CA ALA A 19 24.33 23.12 -16.32
C ALA A 19 23.17 22.28 -16.82
N ALA A 20 22.82 22.51 -18.06
CA ALA A 20 21.85 21.73 -18.83
C ALA A 20 22.29 20.28 -18.90
N GLY A 21 21.52 19.42 -18.31
CA GLY A 21 21.61 17.97 -18.42
C GLY A 21 20.21 17.42 -18.23
N ALA A 22 19.53 17.11 -19.34
CA ALA A 22 18.23 16.48 -19.37
C ALA A 22 18.34 15.05 -18.80
N ALA A 23 18.25 14.91 -17.49
CA ALA A 23 17.90 13.68 -16.84
C ALA A 23 16.49 13.89 -16.25
N ALA A 24 15.48 13.59 -17.06
CA ALA A 24 14.12 13.46 -16.57
C ALA A 24 14.12 12.43 -15.44
N PRO A 25 13.56 12.76 -14.26
CA PRO A 25 13.49 11.80 -13.19
C PRO A 25 12.61 10.62 -13.64
N ALA A 26 13.16 9.43 -13.56
CA ALA A 26 12.52 8.15 -13.88
C ALA A 26 11.34 7.78 -12.95
N PHE A 27 10.63 8.76 -12.43
CA PHE A 27 9.42 8.61 -11.62
C PHE A 27 8.11 8.67 -12.41
N ALA A 28 8.18 8.89 -13.73
CA ALA A 28 6.99 9.12 -14.57
C ALA A 28 6.48 7.86 -15.29
N LYS A 29 6.72 6.65 -14.79
CA LYS A 29 6.25 5.42 -15.46
C LYS A 29 5.77 4.31 -14.56
N ALA A 30 5.10 4.63 -13.44
CA ALA A 30 4.38 3.65 -12.64
C ALA A 30 2.84 3.82 -12.67
N ASP A 31 2.33 4.87 -13.29
CA ASP A 31 0.90 5.22 -13.22
C ASP A 31 0.08 4.78 -14.45
N GLY A 32 0.63 3.96 -15.33
CA GLY A 32 -0.04 3.56 -16.59
C GLY A 32 -0.45 2.11 -16.72
N ALA A 33 -0.08 1.23 -15.80
CA ALA A 33 -0.61 -0.13 -15.80
C ALA A 33 -1.90 -0.15 -14.97
N GLY A 34 -3.03 0.13 -15.58
CA GLY A 34 -4.33 -0.02 -14.98
C GLY A 34 -4.44 -1.38 -14.28
N PHE A 35 -5.11 -1.43 -13.13
CA PHE A 35 -5.38 -2.68 -12.42
C PHE A 35 -6.04 -3.67 -13.37
N ASP A 36 -5.34 -4.74 -13.72
CA ASP A 36 -5.84 -5.84 -14.54
C ASP A 36 -6.46 -6.91 -13.62
N PRO A 37 -7.80 -7.04 -13.58
CA PRO A 37 -8.47 -7.99 -12.71
C PRO A 37 -8.07 -9.43 -13.00
N ALA A 38 -7.85 -9.80 -14.26
CA ALA A 38 -7.51 -11.16 -14.65
C ALA A 38 -6.11 -11.55 -14.17
N ARG A 39 -5.13 -10.67 -14.34
CA ARG A 39 -3.78 -10.88 -13.81
C ARG A 39 -3.78 -10.96 -12.30
N PHE A 40 -4.62 -10.16 -11.67
CA PHE A 40 -4.73 -10.16 -10.23
C PHE A 40 -5.35 -11.46 -9.70
N GLN A 41 -6.41 -11.97 -10.33
CA GLN A 41 -7.01 -13.26 -10.01
C GLN A 41 -6.00 -14.40 -10.13
N GLN A 42 -5.27 -14.49 -11.24
CA GLN A 42 -4.20 -15.46 -11.43
C GLN A 42 -3.07 -15.33 -10.38
N HIS A 43 -2.78 -14.11 -9.96
CA HIS A 43 -1.79 -13.88 -8.92
C HIS A 43 -2.23 -14.43 -7.57
N ILE A 44 -3.49 -14.23 -7.18
CA ILE A 44 -4.06 -14.81 -5.96
C ILE A 44 -4.01 -16.33 -6.01
N GLU A 45 -4.48 -16.94 -7.10
CA GLU A 45 -4.47 -18.38 -7.29
C GLU A 45 -3.07 -18.97 -7.12
N LYS A 46 -2.09 -18.45 -7.86
CA LYS A 46 -0.69 -18.87 -7.73
C LYS A 46 -0.13 -18.71 -6.31
N ARG A 47 -0.58 -17.70 -5.57
CA ARG A 47 -0.17 -17.50 -4.18
C ARG A 47 -0.75 -18.54 -3.25
N VAL A 48 -2.03 -18.85 -3.40
CA VAL A 48 -2.70 -19.90 -2.61
C VAL A 48 -2.07 -21.26 -2.91
N ASP A 49 -1.86 -21.58 -4.17
CA ASP A 49 -1.21 -22.82 -4.58
C ASP A 49 0.20 -22.95 -4.02
N LYS A 50 0.98 -21.88 -4.06
CA LYS A 50 2.32 -21.88 -3.48
C LYS A 50 2.30 -22.04 -1.96
N ALA A 51 1.37 -21.35 -1.28
CA ALA A 51 1.28 -21.38 0.18
C ALA A 51 0.80 -22.73 0.71
N LEU A 52 -0.07 -23.41 -0.02
CA LEU A 52 -0.69 -24.67 0.37
C LEU A 52 -0.12 -25.90 -0.39
N GLY A 53 0.81 -25.70 -1.33
CA GLY A 53 1.33 -26.77 -2.18
C GLY A 53 2.13 -27.85 -1.45
N GLY A 54 2.73 -27.51 -0.30
CA GLY A 54 3.46 -28.44 0.55
C GLY A 54 2.62 -29.03 1.69
N THR A 55 1.29 -28.83 1.68
CA THR A 55 0.37 -29.28 2.72
C THR A 55 -0.61 -30.32 2.19
N THR A 56 -1.41 -30.91 3.08
CA THR A 56 -2.50 -31.83 2.74
C THR A 56 -3.77 -31.14 2.23
N ALA A 57 -3.70 -29.83 1.88
CA ALA A 57 -4.86 -29.07 1.40
C ALA A 57 -5.42 -29.63 0.09
N THR A 58 -6.71 -29.91 0.07
CA THR A 58 -7.41 -30.42 -1.11
C THR A 58 -7.53 -29.34 -2.19
N ALA A 59 -7.80 -29.75 -3.43
CA ALA A 59 -8.09 -28.83 -4.54
C ALA A 59 -9.29 -27.93 -4.22
N ASP A 60 -10.33 -28.49 -3.59
CA ASP A 60 -11.52 -27.72 -3.18
C ASP A 60 -11.23 -26.70 -2.11
N GLN A 61 -10.41 -27.02 -1.10
CA GLN A 61 -9.96 -26.05 -0.10
C GLN A 61 -9.18 -24.91 -0.72
N LYS A 62 -8.24 -25.19 -1.61
CA LYS A 62 -7.48 -24.16 -2.34
C LYS A 62 -8.40 -23.27 -3.16
N LYS A 63 -9.37 -23.86 -3.89
CA LYS A 63 -10.35 -23.11 -4.67
C LYS A 63 -11.22 -22.21 -3.79
N GLN A 64 -11.69 -22.70 -2.64
CA GLN A 64 -12.48 -21.90 -1.70
C GLN A 64 -11.67 -20.73 -1.13
N VAL A 65 -10.43 -20.97 -0.66
CA VAL A 65 -9.53 -19.90 -0.16
C VAL A 65 -9.29 -18.88 -1.26
N THR A 66 -9.03 -19.31 -2.48
CA THR A 66 -8.82 -18.41 -3.62
C THR A 66 -10.05 -17.54 -3.88
N ALA A 67 -11.24 -18.13 -3.90
CA ALA A 67 -12.50 -17.39 -4.13
C ALA A 67 -12.76 -16.35 -3.03
N ILE A 68 -12.55 -16.70 -1.76
CA ILE A 68 -12.69 -15.77 -0.62
C ILE A 68 -11.75 -14.57 -0.77
N LEU A 69 -10.50 -14.82 -1.09
CA LEU A 69 -9.52 -13.73 -1.26
C LEU A 69 -9.82 -12.87 -2.48
N GLN A 70 -10.21 -13.47 -3.61
CA GLN A 70 -10.58 -12.74 -4.83
C GLN A 70 -11.79 -11.82 -4.58
N ALA A 71 -12.84 -12.32 -3.90
CA ALA A 71 -14.01 -11.54 -3.53
C ALA A 71 -13.65 -10.36 -2.64
N ALA A 72 -12.85 -10.60 -1.59
CA ALA A 72 -12.41 -9.54 -0.68
C ALA A 72 -11.62 -8.44 -1.40
N PHE A 73 -10.76 -8.80 -2.34
CA PHE A 73 -10.01 -7.81 -3.10
C PHE A 73 -10.86 -7.04 -4.11
N ALA A 74 -11.88 -7.69 -4.70
CA ALA A 74 -12.86 -7.01 -5.55
C ALA A 74 -13.63 -5.95 -4.74
N ASP A 75 -14.10 -6.32 -3.55
CA ASP A 75 -14.79 -5.41 -2.63
C ASP A 75 -13.91 -4.22 -2.17
N MET A 76 -12.60 -4.44 -2.06
CA MET A 76 -11.67 -3.37 -1.69
C MET A 76 -11.32 -2.40 -2.83
N LYS A 77 -11.75 -2.66 -4.06
CA LYS A 77 -11.46 -1.77 -5.19
C LYS A 77 -12.00 -0.36 -4.97
N GLY A 78 -13.28 -0.24 -4.59
CA GLY A 78 -13.89 1.06 -4.30
C GLY A 78 -13.22 1.82 -3.16
N LEU A 79 -12.71 1.11 -2.14
CA LEU A 79 -11.94 1.72 -1.04
C LEU A 79 -10.57 2.22 -1.52
N ARG A 80 -9.96 1.54 -2.49
CA ARG A 80 -8.72 2.00 -3.12
C ARG A 80 -8.94 3.29 -3.90
N ASP A 81 -10.02 3.36 -4.68
CA ASP A 81 -10.36 4.55 -5.46
C ASP A 81 -10.60 5.75 -4.52
N LYS A 82 -11.35 5.58 -3.43
CA LYS A 82 -11.51 6.58 -2.35
C LYS A 82 -10.19 7.04 -1.75
N ARG A 83 -9.22 6.14 -1.54
CA ARG A 83 -7.89 6.51 -1.03
C ARG A 83 -7.11 7.39 -2.01
N VAL A 84 -7.24 7.14 -3.31
CA VAL A 84 -6.63 7.98 -4.35
C VAL A 84 -7.26 9.37 -4.34
N GLU A 85 -8.60 9.46 -4.30
CA GLU A 85 -9.35 10.71 -4.21
C GLU A 85 -8.99 11.51 -2.96
N THR A 86 -8.95 10.86 -1.79
CA THR A 86 -8.59 11.49 -0.52
C THR A 86 -7.15 12.02 -0.53
N ARG A 87 -6.21 11.27 -1.14
CA ARG A 87 -4.82 11.73 -1.30
C ARG A 87 -4.74 12.98 -2.16
N LYS A 88 -5.48 12.99 -3.29
CA LYS A 88 -5.57 14.14 -4.17
C LYS A 88 -6.17 15.34 -3.44
N ALA A 89 -7.29 15.15 -2.73
CA ALA A 89 -7.94 16.20 -1.94
C ALA A 89 -6.99 16.81 -0.88
N LEU A 90 -6.16 15.98 -0.23
CA LEU A 90 -5.15 16.45 0.71
C LEU A 90 -4.08 17.28 0.01
N GLN A 91 -3.57 16.81 -1.13
CA GLN A 91 -2.58 17.55 -1.92
C GLN A 91 -3.13 18.90 -2.37
N ASP A 92 -4.36 18.95 -2.88
CA ASP A 92 -5.03 20.18 -3.33
C ASP A 92 -5.23 21.16 -2.14
N ALA A 93 -5.65 20.65 -0.97
CA ALA A 93 -5.85 21.45 0.22
C ALA A 93 -4.54 22.03 0.79
N MET A 94 -3.44 21.25 0.73
CA MET A 94 -2.12 21.71 1.18
C MET A 94 -1.44 22.67 0.21
N SER A 95 -1.85 22.66 -1.07
CA SER A 95 -1.34 23.56 -2.11
C SER A 95 -2.16 24.85 -2.26
N ALA A 96 -3.22 25.02 -1.47
CA ALA A 96 -4.06 26.22 -1.51
C ALA A 96 -3.31 27.46 -1.01
N PRO A 97 -3.65 28.69 -1.47
CA PRO A 97 -3.03 29.91 -0.98
C PRO A 97 -3.16 30.13 0.53
N THR A 98 -4.20 29.57 1.14
CA THR A 98 -4.41 29.53 2.59
C THR A 98 -4.78 28.11 2.98
N ILE A 99 -4.08 27.55 3.94
CA ILE A 99 -4.37 26.22 4.49
C ILE A 99 -5.54 26.35 5.47
N ASP A 100 -6.60 25.57 5.22
CA ASP A 100 -7.75 25.44 6.13
C ASP A 100 -7.57 24.17 7.00
N PRO A 101 -7.28 24.34 8.31
CA PRO A 101 -7.08 23.22 9.22
C PRO A 101 -8.32 22.31 9.36
N ALA A 102 -9.54 22.89 9.30
CA ALA A 102 -10.77 22.13 9.42
C ALA A 102 -10.97 21.21 8.22
N LYS A 103 -10.65 21.70 7.02
CA LYS A 103 -10.68 20.91 5.79
C LYS A 103 -9.64 19.76 5.81
N ILE A 104 -8.43 20.04 6.28
CA ILE A 104 -7.38 19.01 6.43
C ILE A 104 -7.83 17.91 7.39
N GLU A 105 -8.43 18.29 8.54
CA GLU A 105 -8.91 17.32 9.52
C GLU A 105 -10.08 16.48 8.98
N ALA A 106 -11.00 17.06 8.21
CA ALA A 106 -12.07 16.32 7.55
C ALA A 106 -11.53 15.29 6.56
N ILE A 107 -10.51 15.64 5.77
CA ILE A 107 -9.81 14.73 4.85
C ILE A 107 -9.13 13.60 5.63
N ARG A 108 -8.45 13.92 6.73
CA ARG A 108 -7.82 12.93 7.60
C ARG A 108 -8.84 11.93 8.16
N ALA A 109 -9.97 12.43 8.65
CA ALA A 109 -11.03 11.59 9.21
C ALA A 109 -11.59 10.61 8.17
N GLU A 110 -11.83 11.05 6.93
CA GLU A 110 -12.29 10.17 5.83
C GLU A 110 -11.22 9.14 5.44
N GLN A 111 -9.94 9.53 5.46
CA GLN A 111 -8.83 8.61 5.24
C GLN A 111 -8.79 7.51 6.29
N MET A 112 -8.92 7.86 7.57
CA MET A 112 -8.94 6.90 8.68
C MET A 112 -10.14 5.95 8.58
N LYS A 113 -11.33 6.46 8.24
CA LYS A 113 -12.52 5.65 8.01
C LYS A 113 -12.29 4.63 6.88
N THR A 114 -11.76 5.08 5.75
CA THR A 114 -11.46 4.19 4.60
C THR A 114 -10.42 3.13 4.96
N MET A 115 -9.41 3.47 5.78
CA MET A 115 -8.43 2.50 6.28
C MET A 115 -9.07 1.46 7.21
N ASP A 116 -9.92 1.88 8.14
CA ASP A 116 -10.63 1.00 9.07
C ASP A 116 -11.53 0.02 8.30
N GLU A 117 -12.33 0.51 7.35
CA GLU A 117 -13.16 -0.35 6.50
C GLU A 117 -12.32 -1.36 5.70
N SER A 118 -11.19 -0.93 5.13
CA SER A 118 -10.27 -1.82 4.39
C SER A 118 -9.69 -2.89 5.30
N SER A 119 -9.26 -2.50 6.50
CA SER A 119 -8.69 -3.42 7.50
C SER A 119 -9.70 -4.46 7.94
N LYS A 120 -10.95 -4.05 8.25
CA LYS A 120 -12.03 -4.96 8.64
C LYS A 120 -12.36 -5.97 7.56
N ARG A 121 -12.49 -5.53 6.30
CA ARG A 121 -12.78 -6.43 5.17
C ARG A 121 -11.65 -7.42 4.94
N PHE A 122 -10.41 -6.94 5.00
CA PHE A 122 -9.24 -7.81 4.84
C PHE A 122 -9.13 -8.84 5.97
N THR A 123 -9.29 -8.41 7.23
CA THR A 123 -9.26 -9.31 8.40
C THR A 123 -10.35 -10.36 8.31
N LYS A 124 -11.58 -9.96 7.92
CA LYS A 124 -12.68 -10.91 7.70
C LYS A 124 -12.29 -11.96 6.65
N ALA A 125 -11.74 -11.56 5.52
CA ALA A 125 -11.32 -12.49 4.48
C ALA A 125 -10.24 -13.48 4.96
N LEU A 126 -9.29 -13.03 5.78
CA LEU A 126 -8.30 -13.91 6.38
C LEU A 126 -8.91 -14.92 7.35
N ILE A 127 -9.90 -14.50 8.16
CA ILE A 127 -10.65 -15.39 9.05
C ILE A 127 -11.42 -16.43 8.23
N ASP A 128 -12.17 -15.98 7.22
CA ASP A 128 -12.97 -16.86 6.36
C ASP A 128 -12.07 -17.88 5.63
N ALA A 129 -10.95 -17.43 5.06
CA ALA A 129 -9.96 -18.32 4.44
C ALA A 129 -9.34 -19.31 5.45
N GLY A 130 -9.03 -18.83 6.65
CA GLY A 130 -8.49 -19.67 7.72
C GLY A 130 -9.47 -20.73 8.22
N ASN A 131 -10.78 -20.48 8.17
CA ASN A 131 -11.82 -21.42 8.58
C ASN A 131 -12.02 -22.60 7.60
N VAL A 132 -11.60 -22.43 6.34
CA VAL A 132 -11.57 -23.51 5.32
C VAL A 132 -10.45 -24.51 5.61
N LEU A 133 -9.41 -24.08 6.31
CA LEU A 133 -8.16 -24.82 6.51
C LEU A 133 -8.11 -25.47 7.91
N ASN A 134 -7.44 -26.63 8.01
CA ASN A 134 -7.07 -27.18 9.31
C ASN A 134 -5.91 -26.38 9.94
N ALA A 135 -5.51 -26.71 11.18
CA ALA A 135 -4.49 -25.95 11.91
C ALA A 135 -3.12 -25.91 11.22
N GLU A 136 -2.67 -27.04 10.70
CA GLU A 136 -1.38 -27.14 9.99
C GLU A 136 -1.39 -26.35 8.68
N GLN A 137 -2.44 -26.51 7.88
CA GLN A 137 -2.63 -25.78 6.64
C GLN A 137 -2.70 -24.26 6.87
N ARG A 138 -3.36 -23.81 7.96
CA ARG A 138 -3.41 -22.40 8.36
C ARG A 138 -2.02 -21.86 8.69
N GLN A 139 -1.23 -22.60 9.44
CA GLN A 139 0.14 -22.20 9.77
C GLN A 139 1.01 -22.03 8.51
N ALA A 140 0.94 -22.97 7.58
CA ALA A 140 1.67 -22.89 6.32
C ALA A 140 1.21 -21.67 5.48
N PHE A 141 -0.11 -21.46 5.38
CA PHE A 141 -0.70 -20.35 4.65
C PHE A 141 -0.25 -19.00 5.19
N PHE A 142 -0.37 -18.77 6.49
CA PHE A 142 -0.01 -17.49 7.10
C PHE A 142 1.51 -17.27 7.17
N LYS A 143 2.31 -18.33 7.32
CA LYS A 143 3.78 -18.22 7.19
C LYS A 143 4.18 -17.72 5.81
N ALA A 144 3.67 -18.35 4.75
CA ALA A 144 3.95 -17.93 3.38
C ALA A 144 3.44 -16.52 3.05
N TRP A 145 2.34 -16.10 3.71
CA TRP A 145 1.80 -14.75 3.60
C TRP A 145 2.73 -13.71 4.23
N ASN A 146 3.22 -13.96 5.43
CA ASN A 146 4.07 -13.04 6.19
C ASN A 146 5.50 -12.92 5.64
N GLU A 147 6.07 -14.00 5.12
CA GLU A 147 7.43 -14.00 4.56
C GLU A 147 7.60 -13.00 3.40
N ARG A 148 6.54 -12.67 2.68
CA ARG A 148 6.57 -11.68 1.62
C ARG A 148 6.50 -10.24 2.13
N HIS A 149 5.72 -9.99 3.18
CA HIS A 149 5.63 -8.65 3.76
C HIS A 149 6.92 -8.23 4.47
N GLY A 150 7.68 -9.20 4.99
CA GLY A 150 9.00 -8.95 5.57
C GLY A 150 10.10 -8.63 4.54
N ARG A 151 9.98 -9.09 3.29
CA ARG A 151 10.99 -8.84 2.24
C ARG A 151 10.90 -7.46 1.62
N ASP A 152 9.70 -6.86 1.58
CA ASP A 152 9.50 -5.51 1.01
C ASP A 152 9.99 -4.40 1.95
N HIS A 153 10.27 -4.72 3.23
CA HIS A 153 10.74 -3.77 4.24
C HIS A 153 12.18 -4.06 4.72
N GLY A 154 12.90 -4.98 4.09
CA GLY A 154 14.30 -5.21 4.36
C GLY A 154 15.16 -3.98 4.02
N PRO A 155 16.24 -3.69 4.78
CA PRO A 155 17.11 -2.57 4.49
C PRO A 155 17.66 -2.73 3.07
N ARG A 156 17.43 -1.72 2.21
CA ARG A 156 18.11 -1.62 0.92
C ARG A 156 19.60 -1.54 1.22
N LYS A 157 20.32 -2.60 0.87
CA LYS A 157 21.79 -2.54 0.89
C LYS A 157 22.21 -1.44 -0.07
N GLY A 158 22.76 -0.34 0.49
CA GLY A 158 23.41 0.72 -0.25
C GLY A 158 24.71 0.25 -0.86
#